data_8de530abbf93ec90083496db645ce16e
#
_entry.id   8de530abbf93ec90083496db645ce16e
#
_cell.length_a   1.000
_cell.length_b   1.000
_cell.length_c   1.000
_cell.angle_alpha   90.00
_cell.angle_beta   90.00
_cell.angle_gamma   90.00
#
_symmetry.space_group_name_H-M   'P 1'
#
loop_
_entity.id
_entity.type
_entity.pdbx_description
1 polymer ?
#
loop_
_entity_poly.entity_id
_entity_poly.type
_entity_poly.pdbx_seq_one_letter_code
_entity_poly.pdbx_strand_id
1 'polypeptide(L)'
;MPAWLMGQDVNLEMENGHLKVDSEFRTSEPGIYAIGDVAANIKLAHVAAAQGTYVVEKIAGVGHTIRLSVVPNGMFVKLPVVPSCIYTEPEIASVGLTREAASACSMKVSCGRYSMSGNGKSIITREQNGFIHLVFEEYSGTLIGAQIVCPRATDMISEMATAIANGLTAEQLMLAMRAHPTYSEGIGAAIENYFETKGEIKR
;
A
#
# COMPACT_ATOMS: atom_id res chain seq x y z
N MET A 1 -3.87 26.62 -7.89
CA MET A 1 -5.33 26.65 -7.98
C MET A 1 -5.75 26.35 -9.42
N PRO A 2 -6.68 25.44 -9.67
CA PRO A 2 -7.14 25.21 -11.05
C PRO A 2 -7.74 26.49 -11.65
N ALA A 3 -7.36 26.82 -12.88
CA ALA A 3 -7.74 28.08 -13.54
C ALA A 3 -9.28 28.30 -13.64
N TRP A 4 -10.07 27.24 -13.64
CA TRP A 4 -11.53 27.31 -13.68
C TRP A 4 -12.20 27.73 -12.36
N LEU A 5 -11.48 27.68 -11.25
CA LEU A 5 -11.90 28.23 -9.94
C LEU A 5 -11.61 29.73 -9.81
N MET A 6 -10.78 30.29 -10.71
CA MET A 6 -10.49 31.72 -10.74
C MET A 6 -11.65 32.45 -11.44
N GLY A 7 -12.51 33.08 -10.69
CA GLY A 7 -13.61 33.90 -11.24
C GLY A 7 -14.98 33.63 -10.65
N GLN A 8 -15.05 32.72 -9.66
CA GLN A 8 -16.23 32.56 -8.82
C GLN A 8 -15.99 33.21 -7.47
N ASP A 9 -16.99 33.75 -6.84
CA ASP A 9 -16.97 34.34 -5.47
C ASP A 9 -16.80 33.21 -4.41
N VAL A 10 -15.88 32.28 -4.63
CA VAL A 10 -15.60 31.12 -3.76
C VAL A 10 -14.23 31.34 -3.14
N ASN A 11 -14.20 31.56 -1.82
CA ASN A 11 -12.99 31.83 -1.07
C ASN A 11 -12.44 30.54 -0.41
N LEU A 12 -11.78 29.68 -1.21
CA LEU A 12 -11.18 28.44 -0.73
C LEU A 12 -9.82 28.70 -0.07
N GLU A 13 -9.68 28.30 1.19
CA GLU A 13 -8.40 28.36 1.90
C GLU A 13 -7.38 27.39 1.30
N MET A 14 -6.14 27.86 1.21
CA MET A 14 -4.99 27.07 0.72
C MET A 14 -3.98 26.84 1.85
N GLU A 15 -3.38 25.67 1.91
CA GLU A 15 -2.30 25.33 2.80
C GLU A 15 -1.24 24.51 2.05
N ASN A 16 0.03 24.95 2.11
CA ASN A 16 1.17 24.28 1.44
C ASN A 16 0.93 23.96 -0.06
N GLY A 17 0.21 24.82 -0.79
CA GLY A 17 -0.06 24.64 -2.21
C GLY A 17 -1.24 23.73 -2.54
N HIS A 18 -1.96 23.22 -1.55
CA HIS A 18 -3.16 22.40 -1.68
C HIS A 18 -4.38 23.11 -1.11
N LEU A 19 -5.58 22.69 -1.51
CA LEU A 19 -6.80 23.13 -0.83
C LEU A 19 -6.80 22.56 0.59
N LYS A 20 -7.01 23.45 1.57
CA LYS A 20 -7.14 23.05 2.97
C LYS A 20 -8.48 22.34 3.16
N VAL A 21 -8.44 21.19 3.77
CA VAL A 21 -9.62 20.36 4.11
C VAL A 21 -9.52 19.86 5.54
N ASP A 22 -10.68 19.62 6.12
CA ASP A 22 -10.77 18.92 7.41
C ASP A 22 -10.61 17.39 7.26
N SER A 23 -10.76 16.65 8.36
CA SER A 23 -10.69 15.18 8.38
C SER A 23 -11.80 14.48 7.58
N GLU A 24 -12.80 15.22 7.14
CA GLU A 24 -13.93 14.75 6.35
C GLU A 24 -13.91 15.30 4.90
N PHE A 25 -12.76 15.85 4.47
CA PHE A 25 -12.54 16.46 3.14
C PHE A 25 -13.40 17.69 2.84
N ARG A 26 -13.98 18.35 3.88
CA ARG A 26 -14.68 19.61 3.70
C ARG A 26 -13.68 20.74 3.52
N THR A 27 -13.97 21.65 2.61
CA THR A 27 -13.21 22.90 2.43
C THR A 27 -13.71 23.99 3.40
N SER A 28 -13.12 25.17 3.32
CA SER A 28 -13.61 26.38 4.01
C SER A 28 -15.02 26.82 3.55
N GLU A 29 -15.45 26.40 2.37
CA GLU A 29 -16.76 26.76 1.82
C GLU A 29 -17.78 25.63 2.08
N PRO A 30 -18.93 25.97 2.68
CA PRO A 30 -20.00 24.99 2.94
C PRO A 30 -20.48 24.29 1.68
N GLY A 31 -20.61 22.95 1.74
CA GLY A 31 -21.08 22.13 0.64
C GLY A 31 -20.00 21.82 -0.42
N ILE A 32 -18.79 22.32 -0.28
CA ILE A 32 -17.65 22.03 -1.17
C ILE A 32 -16.67 21.10 -0.46
N TYR A 33 -16.35 20.00 -1.14
CA TYR A 33 -15.37 19.00 -0.71
C TYR A 33 -14.22 18.98 -1.69
N ALA A 34 -13.01 18.67 -1.21
CA ALA A 34 -11.84 18.50 -2.07
C ALA A 34 -11.12 17.20 -1.73
N ILE A 35 -10.77 16.42 -2.76
CA ILE A 35 -10.14 15.11 -2.66
C ILE A 35 -8.99 14.99 -3.67
N GLY A 36 -8.16 13.94 -3.52
CA GLY A 36 -7.04 13.65 -4.42
C GLY A 36 -5.95 14.72 -4.38
N ASP A 37 -5.27 14.90 -5.50
CA ASP A 37 -4.05 15.71 -5.63
C ASP A 37 -4.23 17.18 -5.24
N VAL A 38 -5.44 17.71 -5.34
CA VAL A 38 -5.74 19.10 -5.01
C VAL A 38 -5.81 19.36 -3.50
N ALA A 39 -6.08 18.33 -2.70
CA ALA A 39 -6.30 18.42 -1.26
C ALA A 39 -5.35 17.57 -0.42
N ALA A 40 -4.59 16.65 -1.02
CA ALA A 40 -3.82 15.66 -0.29
C ALA A 40 -2.35 15.58 -0.71
N ASN A 41 -1.50 15.17 0.25
CA ASN A 41 -0.07 14.93 -0.01
C ASN A 41 0.19 13.61 -0.75
N ILE A 42 -0.77 12.67 -0.73
CA ILE A 42 -0.65 11.39 -1.45
C ILE A 42 -1.31 11.54 -2.80
N LYS A 43 -0.49 11.66 -3.84
CA LYS A 43 -0.93 11.89 -5.23
C LYS A 43 -1.04 10.56 -5.97
N LEU A 44 -2.07 9.79 -5.65
CA LEU A 44 -2.34 8.47 -6.23
C LEU A 44 -3.82 8.37 -6.61
N ALA A 45 -4.10 7.95 -7.84
CA ALA A 45 -5.46 7.88 -8.39
C ALA A 45 -6.39 6.99 -7.55
N HIS A 46 -5.92 5.84 -7.08
CA HIS A 46 -6.71 4.94 -6.24
C HIS A 46 -6.98 5.53 -4.84
N VAL A 47 -6.10 6.38 -4.33
CA VAL A 47 -6.34 7.13 -3.08
C VAL A 47 -7.44 8.17 -3.30
N ALA A 48 -7.37 8.93 -4.40
CA ALA A 48 -8.41 9.90 -4.76
C ALA A 48 -9.77 9.23 -4.96
N ALA A 49 -9.83 8.06 -5.61
CA ALA A 49 -11.06 7.29 -5.78
C ALA A 49 -11.64 6.83 -4.43
N ALA A 50 -10.81 6.31 -3.53
CA ALA A 50 -11.22 5.91 -2.18
C ALA A 50 -11.76 7.08 -1.36
N GLN A 51 -11.08 8.24 -1.41
CA GLN A 51 -11.55 9.47 -0.77
C GLN A 51 -12.90 9.92 -1.34
N GLY A 52 -13.09 9.84 -2.67
CA GLY A 52 -14.35 10.16 -3.33
C GLY A 52 -15.49 9.28 -2.85
N THR A 53 -15.28 7.97 -2.80
CA THR A 53 -16.27 7.03 -2.26
C THR A 53 -16.64 7.39 -0.83
N TYR A 54 -15.65 7.62 0.04
CA TYR A 54 -15.87 8.02 1.42
C TYR A 54 -16.72 9.29 1.54
N VAL A 55 -16.39 10.33 0.78
CA VAL A 55 -17.13 11.62 0.80
C VAL A 55 -18.56 11.43 0.34
N VAL A 56 -18.79 10.68 -0.73
CA VAL A 56 -20.16 10.43 -1.25
C VAL A 56 -20.98 9.62 -0.24
N GLU A 57 -20.42 8.58 0.36
CA GLU A 57 -21.08 7.79 1.42
C GLU A 57 -21.44 8.67 2.62
N LYS A 58 -20.53 9.59 3.00
CA LYS A 58 -20.75 10.56 4.08
C LYS A 58 -21.90 11.52 3.76
N ILE A 59 -21.95 12.09 2.57
CA ILE A 59 -23.02 12.99 2.13
C ILE A 59 -24.36 12.24 2.10
N ALA A 60 -24.36 10.99 1.66
CA ALA A 60 -25.55 10.15 1.59
C ALA A 60 -26.02 9.64 2.96
N GLY A 61 -25.23 9.81 4.03
CA GLY A 61 -25.57 9.33 5.37
C GLY A 61 -25.58 7.80 5.50
N VAL A 62 -24.86 7.09 4.61
CA VAL A 62 -24.74 5.63 4.66
C VAL A 62 -23.46 5.21 5.41
N GLY A 63 -23.38 3.94 5.81
CA GLY A 63 -22.18 3.41 6.46
C GLY A 63 -20.97 3.40 5.51
N HIS A 64 -19.78 3.65 6.05
CA HIS A 64 -18.56 3.70 5.24
C HIS A 64 -18.07 2.32 4.88
N THR A 65 -17.86 2.09 3.57
CA THR A 65 -17.20 0.89 3.03
C THR A 65 -15.69 0.93 3.29
N ILE A 66 -15.11 2.14 3.26
CA ILE A 66 -13.68 2.37 3.46
C ILE A 66 -13.44 2.92 4.86
N ARG A 67 -12.59 2.25 5.63
CA ARG A 67 -12.13 2.75 6.93
C ARG A 67 -10.94 3.66 6.72
N LEU A 68 -11.14 4.94 6.91
CA LEU A 68 -10.06 5.92 6.94
C LEU A 68 -9.60 6.07 8.39
N SER A 69 -8.32 5.84 8.69
CA SER A 69 -7.78 6.11 10.02
C SER A 69 -7.35 7.57 10.12
N VAL A 70 -7.91 8.29 11.09
CA VAL A 70 -7.52 9.67 11.41
C VAL A 70 -6.18 9.63 12.14
N VAL A 71 -5.17 10.33 11.64
CA VAL A 71 -3.91 10.53 12.38
C VAL A 71 -4.12 11.59 13.46
N PRO A 72 -3.59 11.41 14.70
CA PRO A 72 -3.90 12.25 15.87
C PRO A 72 -3.66 13.76 15.74
N ASN A 73 -3.05 14.25 14.69
CA ASN A 73 -2.79 15.67 14.49
C ASN A 73 -3.70 16.34 13.42
N GLY A 74 -4.85 15.75 13.11
CA GLY A 74 -5.90 16.41 12.33
C GLY A 74 -5.59 16.66 10.85
N MET A 75 -4.45 16.25 10.34
CA MET A 75 -3.98 16.70 9.03
C MET A 75 -4.11 15.66 7.90
N PHE A 76 -4.37 14.38 8.18
CA PHE A 76 -4.50 13.39 7.11
C PHE A 76 -5.40 12.22 7.51
N VAL A 77 -6.36 11.94 6.66
CA VAL A 77 -7.08 10.66 6.68
C VAL A 77 -6.14 9.61 6.05
N LYS A 78 -5.55 8.77 6.88
CA LYS A 78 -4.68 7.69 6.40
C LYS A 78 -5.54 6.52 5.96
N LEU A 79 -5.50 6.19 4.67
CA LEU A 79 -6.00 4.90 4.21
C LEU A 79 -5.14 3.81 4.87
N PRO A 80 -5.74 2.78 5.48
CA PRO A 80 -5.00 1.80 6.30
C PRO A 80 -3.96 1.03 5.50
N VAL A 81 -4.19 0.82 4.20
CA VAL A 81 -3.29 0.07 3.32
C VAL A 81 -3.29 0.72 1.93
N VAL A 82 -2.22 1.42 1.60
CA VAL A 82 -2.08 2.10 0.31
C VAL A 82 -0.88 1.52 -0.45
N PRO A 83 -1.08 0.76 -1.54
CA PRO A 83 0.01 0.34 -2.39
C PRO A 83 0.57 1.53 -3.19
N SER A 84 1.88 1.52 -3.42
CA SER A 84 2.60 2.46 -4.27
C SER A 84 3.28 1.70 -5.39
N CYS A 85 3.09 2.15 -6.63
CA CYS A 85 3.58 1.49 -7.83
C CYS A 85 4.38 2.44 -8.71
N ILE A 86 5.49 1.96 -9.25
CA ILE A 86 6.33 2.65 -10.24
C ILE A 86 6.44 1.73 -11.46
N TYR A 87 5.97 2.23 -12.60
CA TYR A 87 5.82 1.47 -13.85
C TYR A 87 7.09 1.54 -14.69
N THR A 88 8.20 1.16 -14.09
CA THR A 88 9.51 1.03 -14.75
C THR A 88 9.73 -0.40 -15.27
N GLU A 89 10.90 -0.71 -15.82
CA GLU A 89 11.33 -2.06 -16.17
C GLU A 89 12.65 -2.37 -15.45
N PRO A 90 12.67 -3.29 -14.46
CA PRO A 90 11.50 -3.96 -13.88
C PRO A 90 10.55 -3.00 -13.13
N GLU A 91 9.29 -3.41 -12.96
CA GLU A 91 8.31 -2.69 -12.14
C GLU A 91 8.71 -2.70 -10.66
N ILE A 92 8.31 -1.65 -9.93
CA ILE A 92 8.54 -1.54 -8.49
C ILE A 92 7.19 -1.32 -7.81
N ALA A 93 6.89 -2.11 -6.80
CA ALA A 93 5.69 -1.96 -6.00
C ALA A 93 5.96 -2.14 -4.52
N SER A 94 5.27 -1.38 -3.69
CA SER A 94 5.38 -1.49 -2.24
C SER A 94 4.05 -1.24 -1.55
N VAL A 95 3.88 -1.83 -0.37
CA VAL A 95 2.74 -1.58 0.50
C VAL A 95 3.15 -1.81 1.95
N GLY A 96 2.57 -1.04 2.87
CA GLY A 96 2.85 -1.15 4.30
C GLY A 96 4.24 -0.62 4.69
N LEU A 97 4.83 -1.19 5.74
CA LEU A 97 6.08 -0.71 6.34
C LEU A 97 7.30 -1.38 5.72
N THR A 98 8.35 -0.61 5.50
CA THR A 98 9.69 -1.19 5.30
C THR A 98 10.26 -1.63 6.65
N ARG A 99 11.30 -2.46 6.63
CA ARG A 99 12.04 -2.85 7.84
C ARG A 99 12.54 -1.64 8.64
N GLU A 100 13.08 -0.65 7.93
CA GLU A 100 13.61 0.58 8.52
C GLU A 100 12.49 1.41 9.17
N ALA A 101 11.34 1.57 8.48
CA ALA A 101 10.18 2.27 9.00
C ALA A 101 9.59 1.58 10.23
N ALA A 102 9.50 0.25 10.23
CA ALA A 102 9.06 -0.54 11.37
C ALA A 102 10.02 -0.37 12.56
N SER A 103 11.34 -0.44 12.32
CA SER A 103 12.36 -0.22 13.34
C SER A 103 12.31 1.19 13.94
N ALA A 104 12.06 2.21 13.11
CA ALA A 104 11.88 3.59 13.59
C ALA A 104 10.65 3.74 14.52
N CYS A 105 9.64 2.88 14.35
CA CYS A 105 8.49 2.78 15.24
C CYS A 105 8.72 1.83 16.44
N SER A 106 9.95 1.39 16.69
CA SER A 106 10.31 0.42 17.74
C SER A 106 9.63 -0.94 17.61
N MET A 107 9.16 -1.30 16.42
CA MET A 107 8.58 -2.61 16.14
C MET A 107 9.71 -3.62 15.88
N LYS A 108 9.60 -4.79 16.50
CA LYS A 108 10.47 -5.93 16.18
C LYS A 108 9.90 -6.66 14.96
N VAL A 109 10.75 -6.90 13.97
CA VAL A 109 10.33 -7.49 12.72
C VAL A 109 11.32 -8.56 12.24
N SER A 110 10.77 -9.58 11.60
CA SER A 110 11.50 -10.59 10.82
C SER A 110 11.15 -10.46 9.35
N CYS A 111 12.09 -10.78 8.46
CA CYS A 111 11.90 -10.57 7.04
C CYS A 111 12.10 -11.85 6.25
N GLY A 112 11.28 -12.03 5.22
CA GLY A 112 11.47 -13.00 4.16
C GLY A 112 11.98 -12.33 2.89
N ARG A 113 12.94 -12.97 2.20
CA ARG A 113 13.55 -12.42 0.97
C ARG A 113 13.68 -13.49 -0.09
N TYR A 114 13.48 -13.09 -1.33
CA TYR A 114 13.70 -13.95 -2.48
C TYR A 114 14.29 -13.16 -3.66
N SER A 115 15.31 -13.72 -4.31
CA SER A 115 15.85 -13.17 -5.56
C SER A 115 15.10 -13.76 -6.74
N MET A 116 14.61 -12.92 -7.63
CA MET A 116 13.90 -13.35 -8.85
C MET A 116 14.80 -14.09 -9.84
N SER A 117 16.13 -14.09 -9.65
CA SER A 117 17.07 -14.87 -10.47
C SER A 117 16.83 -16.37 -10.42
N GLY A 118 16.24 -16.88 -9.32
CA GLY A 118 15.85 -18.28 -9.17
C GLY A 118 14.41 -18.61 -9.57
N ASN A 119 13.62 -17.61 -9.95
CA ASN A 119 12.21 -17.81 -10.31
C ASN A 119 12.07 -18.38 -11.72
N GLY A 120 11.33 -19.50 -11.87
CA GLY A 120 11.17 -20.21 -13.14
C GLY A 120 10.58 -19.34 -14.25
N LYS A 121 9.58 -18.49 -13.93
CA LYS A 121 8.99 -17.56 -14.90
C LYS A 121 9.99 -16.50 -15.35
N SER A 122 10.76 -15.94 -14.42
CA SER A 122 11.81 -14.95 -14.73
C SER A 122 12.89 -15.51 -15.65
N ILE A 123 13.25 -16.80 -15.46
CA ILE A 123 14.20 -17.49 -16.35
C ILE A 123 13.61 -17.64 -17.77
N ILE A 124 12.36 -18.07 -17.87
CA ILE A 124 11.67 -18.23 -19.16
C ILE A 124 11.58 -16.90 -19.92
N THR A 125 11.26 -15.83 -19.25
CA THR A 125 11.11 -14.51 -19.87
C THR A 125 12.43 -13.73 -20.01
N ARG A 126 13.54 -14.25 -19.42
CA ARG A 126 14.86 -13.59 -19.35
C ARG A 126 14.84 -12.29 -18.55
N GLU A 127 13.93 -12.17 -17.57
CA GLU A 127 13.72 -10.99 -16.73
C GLU A 127 14.04 -11.35 -15.27
N GLN A 128 15.30 -11.70 -15.02
CA GLN A 128 15.76 -12.25 -13.74
C GLN A 128 16.16 -11.19 -12.70
N ASN A 129 16.19 -9.92 -13.10
CA ASN A 129 16.54 -8.82 -12.20
C ASN A 129 15.37 -8.49 -11.29
N GLY A 130 15.60 -8.61 -9.99
CA GLY A 130 14.59 -8.22 -9.03
C GLY A 130 14.62 -9.04 -7.75
N PHE A 131 13.71 -8.67 -6.85
CA PHE A 131 13.58 -9.32 -5.55
C PHE A 131 12.17 -9.15 -4.99
N ILE A 132 11.83 -9.99 -4.03
CA ILE A 132 10.67 -9.85 -3.15
C ILE A 132 11.19 -9.76 -1.73
N HIS A 133 10.73 -8.74 -0.99
CA HIS A 133 11.04 -8.51 0.41
C HIS A 133 9.74 -8.35 1.18
N LEU A 134 9.50 -9.24 2.16
CA LEU A 134 8.34 -9.26 3.02
C LEU A 134 8.76 -8.93 4.45
N VAL A 135 7.96 -8.13 5.14
CA VAL A 135 8.21 -7.69 6.52
C VAL A 135 7.09 -8.21 7.40
N PHE A 136 7.43 -9.01 8.38
CA PHE A 136 6.49 -9.59 9.34
C PHE A 136 6.76 -9.07 10.75
N GLU A 137 5.72 -8.84 11.52
CA GLU A 137 5.84 -8.58 12.95
C GLU A 137 6.39 -9.84 13.65
N GLU A 138 7.38 -9.64 14.54
CA GLU A 138 8.20 -10.71 15.11
C GLU A 138 7.40 -11.76 15.88
N TYR A 139 6.43 -11.31 16.67
CA TYR A 139 5.70 -12.16 17.62
C TYR A 139 4.49 -12.83 16.99
N SER A 140 3.71 -12.08 16.23
CA SER A 140 2.47 -12.55 15.62
C SER A 140 2.69 -13.23 14.27
N GLY A 141 3.83 -12.98 13.61
CA GLY A 141 4.06 -13.39 12.23
C GLY A 141 3.17 -12.66 11.22
N THR A 142 2.46 -11.60 11.62
CA THR A 142 1.57 -10.86 10.72
C THR A 142 2.35 -10.07 9.69
N LEU A 143 1.94 -10.15 8.42
CA LEU A 143 2.51 -9.35 7.35
C LEU A 143 2.17 -7.86 7.57
N ILE A 144 3.20 -7.01 7.64
CA ILE A 144 3.06 -5.57 7.84
C ILE A 144 3.65 -4.74 6.70
N GLY A 145 4.37 -5.38 5.79
CA GLY A 145 4.93 -4.69 4.64
C GLY A 145 5.46 -5.62 3.57
N ALA A 146 5.48 -5.14 2.33
CA ALA A 146 6.04 -5.82 1.18
C ALA A 146 6.67 -4.82 0.21
N GLN A 147 7.83 -5.19 -0.35
CA GLN A 147 8.50 -4.49 -1.44
C GLN A 147 8.84 -5.51 -2.52
N ILE A 148 8.38 -5.25 -3.74
CA ILE A 148 8.52 -6.14 -4.89
C ILE A 148 9.18 -5.35 -6.02
N VAL A 149 10.25 -5.88 -6.57
CA VAL A 149 10.91 -5.39 -7.78
C VAL A 149 11.01 -6.55 -8.75
N CYS A 150 10.15 -6.60 -9.73
CA CYS A 150 10.18 -7.62 -10.78
C CYS A 150 9.13 -7.29 -11.85
N PRO A 151 9.09 -8.00 -12.98
CA PRO A 151 7.95 -7.91 -13.90
C PRO A 151 6.65 -8.24 -13.17
N ARG A 152 5.59 -7.48 -13.46
CA ARG A 152 4.27 -7.63 -12.82
C ARG A 152 4.23 -7.32 -11.32
N ALA A 153 5.22 -6.63 -10.76
CA ALA A 153 5.22 -6.23 -9.37
C ALA A 153 3.98 -5.40 -9.00
N THR A 154 3.53 -4.53 -9.92
CA THR A 154 2.36 -3.66 -9.74
C THR A 154 1.03 -4.43 -9.69
N ASP A 155 0.93 -5.58 -10.36
CA ASP A 155 -0.21 -6.48 -10.25
C ASP A 155 -0.12 -7.35 -8.98
N MET A 156 1.09 -7.86 -8.66
CA MET A 156 1.35 -8.76 -7.54
C MET A 156 1.15 -8.09 -6.18
N ILE A 157 1.39 -6.79 -6.06
CA ILE A 157 1.29 -6.06 -4.79
C ILE A 157 -0.11 -6.09 -4.18
N SER A 158 -1.15 -6.31 -5.00
CA SER A 158 -2.55 -6.39 -4.57
C SER A 158 -2.79 -7.56 -3.62
N GLU A 159 -2.10 -8.70 -3.79
CA GLU A 159 -2.14 -9.82 -2.85
C GLU A 159 -1.62 -9.39 -1.47
N MET A 160 -0.50 -8.69 -1.44
CA MET A 160 0.11 -8.21 -0.20
C MET A 160 -0.74 -7.12 0.48
N ALA A 161 -1.34 -6.22 -0.30
CA ALA A 161 -2.26 -5.22 0.22
C ALA A 161 -3.47 -5.89 0.89
N THR A 162 -4.05 -6.91 0.25
CA THR A 162 -5.16 -7.69 0.81
C THR A 162 -4.73 -8.43 2.08
N ALA A 163 -3.55 -9.01 2.09
CA ALA A 163 -3.01 -9.71 3.25
C ALA A 163 -2.83 -8.77 4.45
N ILE A 164 -2.23 -7.60 4.25
CA ILE A 164 -2.04 -6.59 5.30
C ILE A 164 -3.39 -6.05 5.81
N ALA A 165 -4.33 -5.76 4.91
CA ALA A 165 -5.65 -5.25 5.27
C ALA A 165 -6.46 -6.23 6.15
N ASN A 166 -6.21 -7.53 6.01
CA ASN A 166 -6.85 -8.60 6.77
C ASN A 166 -5.99 -9.15 7.91
N GLY A 167 -4.79 -8.62 8.16
CA GLY A 167 -3.90 -9.06 9.23
C GLY A 167 -3.41 -10.51 9.08
N LEU A 168 -3.18 -10.97 7.84
CA LEU A 168 -2.76 -12.34 7.58
C LEU A 168 -1.33 -12.59 8.05
N THR A 169 -1.10 -13.78 8.61
CA THR A 169 0.22 -14.23 9.06
C THR A 169 0.98 -14.96 7.94
N ALA A 170 2.29 -15.16 8.15
CA ALA A 170 3.12 -15.94 7.23
C ALA A 170 2.57 -17.36 7.01
N GLU A 171 2.09 -18.03 8.08
CA GLU A 171 1.49 -19.35 8.03
C GLU A 171 0.24 -19.36 7.15
N GLN A 172 -0.65 -18.36 7.33
CA GLN A 172 -1.86 -18.26 6.52
C GLN A 172 -1.55 -17.98 5.05
N LEU A 173 -0.56 -17.14 4.77
CA LEU A 173 -0.11 -16.86 3.40
C LEU A 173 0.54 -18.09 2.73
N MET A 174 1.20 -18.95 3.52
CA MET A 174 1.80 -20.17 3.01
C MET A 174 0.77 -21.22 2.57
N LEU A 175 -0.47 -21.17 3.10
CA LEU A 175 -1.56 -22.05 2.67
C LEU A 175 -2.02 -21.79 1.23
N ALA A 176 -1.75 -20.60 0.70
CA ALA A 176 -2.13 -20.24 -0.66
C ALA A 176 -1.15 -20.87 -1.69
N MET A 177 -1.63 -21.81 -2.49
CA MET A 177 -0.87 -22.34 -3.63
C MET A 177 -0.78 -21.28 -4.73
N ARG A 178 0.42 -21.08 -5.28
CA ARG A 178 0.66 -20.20 -6.42
C ARG A 178 0.90 -21.02 -7.67
N ALA A 179 0.25 -20.59 -8.77
CA ALA A 179 0.35 -21.31 -10.04
C ALA A 179 1.79 -21.32 -10.59
N HIS A 180 2.17 -22.42 -11.23
CA HIS A 180 3.48 -22.62 -11.87
C HIS A 180 3.34 -22.64 -13.41
N PRO A 181 4.24 -21.94 -14.20
CA PRO A 181 5.27 -20.99 -13.72
C PRO A 181 4.72 -19.55 -13.66
N THR A 182 4.92 -18.89 -12.55
CA THR A 182 4.52 -17.47 -12.38
C THR A 182 5.56 -16.67 -11.61
N TYR A 183 5.54 -15.33 -11.71
CA TYR A 183 6.34 -14.48 -10.85
C TYR A 183 5.89 -14.53 -9.39
N SER A 184 4.59 -14.77 -9.15
CA SER A 184 3.99 -14.82 -7.81
C SER A 184 4.52 -15.97 -6.94
N GLU A 185 5.10 -17.02 -7.53
CA GLU A 185 5.79 -18.08 -6.77
C GLU A 185 6.94 -17.52 -5.92
N GLY A 186 7.55 -16.42 -6.34
CA GLY A 186 8.57 -15.70 -5.57
C GLY A 186 8.05 -15.20 -4.22
N ILE A 187 6.75 -14.91 -4.08
CA ILE A 187 6.14 -14.57 -2.79
C ILE A 187 6.18 -15.79 -1.85
N GLY A 188 5.82 -16.96 -2.34
CA GLY A 188 5.93 -18.23 -1.58
C GLY A 188 7.36 -18.48 -1.12
N ALA A 189 8.33 -18.37 -2.03
CA ALA A 189 9.74 -18.56 -1.73
C ALA A 189 10.28 -17.53 -0.70
N ALA A 190 9.77 -16.28 -0.73
CA ALA A 190 10.11 -15.28 0.29
C ALA A 190 9.52 -15.65 1.66
N ILE A 191 8.31 -16.24 1.72
CA ILE A 191 7.72 -16.71 2.97
C ILE A 191 8.49 -17.94 3.50
N GLU A 192 8.90 -18.88 2.64
CA GLU A 192 9.78 -20.00 3.03
C GLU A 192 11.07 -19.48 3.67
N ASN A 193 11.73 -18.50 3.04
CA ASN A 193 12.92 -17.89 3.59
C ASN A 193 12.69 -17.22 4.95
N TYR A 194 11.54 -16.61 5.20
CA TYR A 194 11.18 -16.11 6.52
C TYR A 194 11.20 -17.21 7.58
N PHE A 195 10.60 -18.39 7.31
CA PHE A 195 10.61 -19.51 8.22
C PHE A 195 12.01 -20.12 8.41
N GLU A 196 12.82 -20.17 7.35
CA GLU A 196 14.22 -20.59 7.44
C GLU A 196 15.02 -19.68 8.38
N THR A 197 14.85 -18.38 8.26
CA THR A 197 15.57 -17.40 9.12
C THR A 197 15.16 -17.49 10.58
N LYS A 198 13.93 -17.92 10.89
CA LYS A 198 13.47 -18.20 12.25
C LYS A 198 13.90 -19.57 12.78
N GLY A 199 14.47 -20.42 11.94
CA GLY A 199 14.87 -21.79 12.29
C GLY A 199 13.70 -22.78 12.40
N GLU A 200 12.53 -22.40 11.87
CA GLU A 200 11.32 -23.23 11.89
C GLU A 200 11.28 -24.25 10.74
N ILE A 201 12.01 -23.98 9.65
CA ILE A 201 12.26 -24.94 8.56
C ILE A 201 13.77 -25.09 8.36
N LYS A 202 14.25 -26.33 8.36
CA LYS A 202 15.62 -26.66 7.96
C LYS A 202 15.57 -27.33 6.58
N ARG A 203 16.35 -26.81 5.63
CA ARG A 203 16.61 -27.50 4.35
C ARG A 203 17.60 -28.63 4.53
#